data_e0fac102d7ce91fd61f39adea33a9b74
#
_entry.id   e0fac102d7ce91fd61f39adea33a9b74
#
_cell.length_a   1.000
_cell.length_b   1.000
_cell.length_c   1.000
_cell.angle_alpha   90.00
_cell.angle_beta   90.00
_cell.angle_gamma   90.00
#
_symmetry.space_group_name_H-M   'P 1'
#
loop_
_entity.id
_entity.type
_entity.pdbx_description
1 polymer ?
#
loop_
_entity_poly.entity_id
_entity_poly.type
_entity_poly.pdbx_seq_one_letter_code
_entity_poly.pdbx_strand_id
1 'polypeptide(L)'
;MQEQCMSSTSDATTDAVPATPRERTPRPTKRRAEGQWALGYREPLNANEQSKKDDNPLNVRARIENIYSKQGFDSIDKGDLRGRFRWWGLYTQREQGYDGTFTGDDNIDLLEAKYFMMRIRCDAGALNLEQLRTLAQISQDFGRDTADLSDRENVQFHWIEVENVPEIWRRIEAVGLKTTEACGDCPRVVLGSPLAGEAVDEILDPTSAIDEIVERYIGKPEYSNLPRKFKTAISGLQDVVHEINDCAFVGVVHPEHGPGLDLWVGGGLSTNPMLAQRVGVWVPLEDVPDVWEGVVSIFRDYGYRRLRTKARLKFLIKDWGIEKFRQVLEDEYLHRKLIDGPAPEKPARPRDHVGIQKLKNGLNAVGVAPIAGRVSGTVLAAVADAAEKAGSDRVRFTPYQKLIVLDVPDETLEQLISDLDALGLPARPSHWRKNLMACSGIEFCKLSFAETRKRSQVLVPELEERLSDINSRLDVPITININGCPNSCARSQIADIGFKGQLVDDGAGNQIEGFQVHLGGSLGLDSAFGRKLRQHKVNSSELGDYIDRVVRNFDKHREDGERFAQWAVRADEADLR
;
A
#
# COMPACT_ATOMS: atom_id res chain seq x y z
N MET A 1 11.10 -33.30 72.55
CA MET A 1 10.89 -31.95 73.06
C MET A 1 10.26 -31.21 71.92
N GLN A 2 8.96 -31.19 71.77
CA GLN A 2 8.01 -30.27 72.40
C GLN A 2 8.54 -28.84 72.35
N GLU A 3 7.88 -27.86 71.67
CA GLU A 3 6.52 -27.32 71.89
C GLU A 3 6.12 -26.54 70.65
N GLN A 4 4.94 -26.69 70.08
CA GLN A 4 3.71 -25.96 70.34
C GLN A 4 3.79 -24.48 69.91
N CYS A 5 3.09 -24.13 68.84
CA CYS A 5 1.70 -23.68 68.77
C CYS A 5 1.56 -22.16 68.94
N MET A 6 1.13 -21.43 67.93
CA MET A 6 -0.19 -20.79 67.98
C MET A 6 -0.53 -20.07 66.67
N SER A 7 -1.72 -20.32 66.20
CA SER A 7 -2.44 -19.67 65.16
C SER A 7 -2.83 -18.23 65.54
N SER A 8 -2.75 -17.28 64.61
CA SER A 8 -3.65 -16.15 64.61
C SER A 8 -4.05 -15.80 63.18
N THR A 9 -5.26 -16.17 62.83
CA THR A 9 -6.00 -15.63 61.71
C THR A 9 -6.26 -14.16 62.00
N SER A 10 -5.90 -13.27 61.08
CA SER A 10 -6.50 -11.96 60.98
C SER A 10 -6.97 -11.75 59.55
N ASP A 11 -8.26 -11.91 59.36
CA ASP A 11 -8.99 -11.38 58.23
C ASP A 11 -8.79 -9.87 58.15
N ALA A 12 -8.12 -9.43 57.09
CA ALA A 12 -8.15 -8.04 56.70
C ALA A 12 -8.88 -7.94 55.34
N THR A 13 -10.21 -7.81 55.44
CA THR A 13 -11.04 -7.29 54.34
C THR A 13 -10.60 -5.87 54.06
N THR A 14 -9.78 -5.70 53.02
CA THR A 14 -9.54 -4.35 52.45
C THR A 14 -10.74 -3.98 51.60
N ASP A 15 -11.65 -3.18 52.19
CA ASP A 15 -12.67 -2.45 51.44
C ASP A 15 -12.01 -1.63 50.32
N ALA A 16 -12.18 -2.07 49.06
CA ALA A 16 -11.80 -1.30 47.90
C ALA A 16 -12.69 -0.07 47.79
N VAL A 17 -12.16 1.09 48.14
CA VAL A 17 -12.81 2.38 47.91
C VAL A 17 -13.09 2.49 46.40
N PRO A 18 -14.33 2.73 45.96
CA PRO A 18 -14.64 2.90 44.54
C PRO A 18 -13.90 4.13 44.02
N ALA A 19 -13.08 3.95 42.98
CA ALA A 19 -12.37 5.03 42.33
C ALA A 19 -13.40 6.05 41.80
N THR A 20 -13.38 7.24 42.37
CA THR A 20 -14.16 8.38 41.88
C THR A 20 -13.82 8.64 40.42
N PRO A 21 -14.80 8.81 39.52
CA PRO A 21 -14.54 9.16 38.13
C PRO A 21 -13.73 10.46 38.07
N ARG A 22 -12.53 10.42 37.50
CA ARG A 22 -11.75 11.64 37.25
C ARG A 22 -12.59 12.57 36.38
N GLU A 23 -12.95 13.72 36.89
CA GLU A 23 -13.53 14.81 36.10
C GLU A 23 -12.64 15.10 34.90
N ARG A 24 -13.19 14.84 33.70
CA ARG A 24 -12.49 15.18 32.46
C ARG A 24 -12.47 16.69 32.34
N THR A 25 -11.31 17.30 32.60
CA THR A 25 -11.08 18.70 32.26
C THR A 25 -11.50 18.92 30.80
N PRO A 26 -12.36 19.89 30.48
CA PRO A 26 -12.75 20.18 29.10
C PRO A 26 -11.50 20.44 28.27
N ARG A 27 -11.29 19.65 27.21
CA ARG A 27 -10.20 19.92 26.27
C ARG A 27 -10.43 21.29 25.69
N PRO A 28 -9.42 22.21 25.73
CA PRO A 28 -9.56 23.52 25.12
C PRO A 28 -10.00 23.34 23.67
N THR A 29 -11.05 24.05 23.26
CA THR A 29 -11.53 24.08 21.89
C THR A 29 -10.40 24.50 20.99
N LYS A 30 -9.84 23.56 20.22
CA LYS A 30 -8.73 23.82 19.31
C LYS A 30 -9.20 24.84 18.29
N ARG A 31 -8.64 26.05 18.30
CA ARG A 31 -8.85 27.04 17.24
C ARG A 31 -8.56 26.41 15.90
N ARG A 32 -9.52 26.50 14.99
CA ARG A 32 -9.48 25.88 13.68
C ARG A 32 -8.35 26.50 12.86
N ALA A 33 -7.48 25.63 12.29
CA ALA A 33 -6.65 25.85 11.11
C ALA A 33 -5.61 26.97 11.07
N GLU A 34 -5.63 27.98 11.89
CA GLU A 34 -4.55 28.96 11.94
C GLU A 34 -3.23 28.28 12.31
N GLY A 35 -2.29 28.26 11.39
CA GLY A 35 -0.96 27.72 11.62
C GLY A 35 -0.73 26.30 11.11
N GLN A 36 -1.58 25.78 10.21
CA GLN A 36 -1.37 24.48 9.53
C GLN A 36 -0.77 24.63 8.12
N TRP A 37 -0.44 25.85 7.72
CA TRP A 37 0.02 26.19 6.37
C TRP A 37 1.51 25.96 6.19
N ALA A 38 1.90 25.57 4.98
CA ALA A 38 3.28 25.26 4.63
C ALA A 38 4.16 26.50 4.57
N LEU A 39 3.67 27.54 3.95
CA LEU A 39 4.40 28.81 3.86
C LEU A 39 4.53 29.44 5.23
N GLY A 40 5.74 29.57 5.66
CA GLY A 40 6.04 30.00 7.03
C GLY A 40 5.76 28.86 8.01
N TYR A 41 6.75 28.05 8.27
CA TYR A 41 6.76 27.14 9.39
C TYR A 41 6.38 27.92 10.66
N ARG A 42 5.14 27.74 11.12
CA ARG A 42 4.69 28.39 12.36
C ARG A 42 5.16 27.60 13.55
N GLU A 43 5.84 28.26 14.43
CA GLU A 43 6.31 27.71 15.70
C GLU A 43 5.16 27.51 16.71
N PRO A 44 5.22 26.48 17.57
CA PRO A 44 6.24 25.44 17.55
C PRO A 44 5.97 24.38 16.44
N LEU A 45 7.03 23.93 15.77
CA LEU A 45 6.97 22.84 14.82
C LEU A 45 6.76 21.50 15.54
N ASN A 46 6.10 20.54 14.89
CA ASN A 46 6.17 19.15 15.35
C ASN A 46 7.54 18.55 15.02
N ALA A 47 7.93 17.46 15.70
CA ALA A 47 9.25 16.86 15.55
C ALA A 47 9.62 16.47 14.10
N ASN A 48 8.64 16.06 13.27
CA ASN A 48 8.92 15.73 11.88
C ASN A 48 9.21 16.97 11.03
N GLU A 49 8.46 18.04 11.21
CA GLU A 49 8.70 19.31 10.51
C GLU A 49 10.01 19.95 10.97
N GLN A 50 10.32 19.89 12.27
CA GLN A 50 11.60 20.36 12.80
C GLN A 50 12.76 19.60 12.17
N SER A 51 12.72 18.26 12.12
CA SER A 51 13.75 17.44 11.51
C SER A 51 13.98 17.75 10.03
N LYS A 52 12.92 18.09 9.28
CA LYS A 52 13.02 18.47 7.85
C LYS A 52 13.55 19.91 7.68
N LYS A 53 13.28 20.80 8.64
CA LYS A 53 13.82 22.17 8.65
C LYS A 53 15.31 22.18 8.97
N ASP A 54 15.73 21.33 9.92
CA ASP A 54 17.11 21.27 10.39
C ASP A 54 18.07 20.76 9.30
N ASP A 55 17.62 19.77 8.51
CA ASP A 55 18.41 19.18 7.42
C ASP A 55 17.52 18.55 6.37
N ASN A 56 17.84 18.77 5.09
CA ASN A 56 17.13 18.09 4.01
C ASN A 56 17.31 16.57 4.11
N PRO A 57 16.22 15.79 4.14
CA PRO A 57 16.30 14.34 4.31
C PRO A 57 17.13 13.61 3.24
N LEU A 58 17.28 14.18 2.06
CA LEU A 58 18.14 13.59 1.00
C LEU A 58 19.63 13.56 1.39
N ASN A 59 20.07 14.46 2.26
CA ASN A 59 21.48 14.54 2.67
C ASN A 59 21.94 13.35 3.52
N VAL A 60 21.04 12.56 4.07
CA VAL A 60 21.39 11.39 4.91
C VAL A 60 22.15 10.31 4.11
N ARG A 61 22.01 10.26 2.79
CA ARG A 61 22.77 9.33 1.94
C ARG A 61 24.27 9.41 2.21
N ALA A 62 24.84 10.61 2.20
CA ALA A 62 26.26 10.80 2.43
C ALA A 62 26.70 10.29 3.82
N ARG A 63 25.83 10.40 4.85
CA ARG A 63 26.12 9.85 6.17
C ARG A 63 26.04 8.32 6.18
N ILE A 64 25.07 7.73 5.47
CA ILE A 64 24.98 6.29 5.31
C ILE A 64 26.24 5.74 4.64
N GLU A 65 26.66 6.30 3.50
CA GLU A 65 27.81 5.84 2.73
C GLU A 65 29.16 6.04 3.46
N ASN A 66 29.32 7.14 4.20
CA ASN A 66 30.63 7.52 4.74
C ASN A 66 30.80 7.23 6.24
N ILE A 67 29.72 7.10 7.01
CA ILE A 67 29.76 6.94 8.45
C ILE A 67 29.05 5.64 8.87
N TYR A 68 27.74 5.55 8.67
CA TYR A 68 26.91 4.51 9.27
C TYR A 68 27.20 3.12 8.72
N SER A 69 27.48 2.99 7.42
CA SER A 69 27.89 1.70 6.83
C SER A 69 29.24 1.19 7.32
N LYS A 70 30.10 2.08 7.86
CA LYS A 70 31.44 1.72 8.37
C LYS A 70 31.48 1.52 9.87
N GLN A 71 30.58 2.18 10.61
CA GLN A 71 30.56 2.16 12.07
C GLN A 71 29.42 1.32 12.65
N GLY A 72 28.52 0.82 11.79
CA GLY A 72 27.41 -0.04 12.15
C GLY A 72 26.18 0.68 12.70
N PHE A 73 25.14 -0.11 12.93
CA PHE A 73 23.81 0.36 13.32
C PHE A 73 23.81 1.29 14.56
N ASP A 74 24.61 0.96 15.57
CA ASP A 74 24.63 1.69 16.85
C ASP A 74 25.23 3.09 16.72
N SER A 75 25.86 3.41 15.59
CA SER A 75 26.39 4.75 15.28
C SER A 75 25.34 5.70 14.71
N ILE A 76 24.16 5.20 14.35
CA ILE A 76 23.16 5.99 13.62
C ILE A 76 22.46 6.98 14.55
N ASP A 77 22.47 8.27 14.18
CA ASP A 77 21.68 9.29 14.87
C ASP A 77 20.19 8.93 14.86
N LYS A 78 19.51 9.07 16.01
CA LYS A 78 18.08 8.71 16.14
C LYS A 78 17.16 9.54 15.23
N GLY A 79 17.50 10.78 14.92
CA GLY A 79 16.75 11.63 13.98
C GLY A 79 16.89 11.15 12.53
N ASP A 80 18.07 10.66 12.16
CA ASP A 80 18.29 10.03 10.87
C ASP A 80 17.56 8.67 10.79
N LEU A 81 17.75 7.80 11.78
CA LEU A 81 17.18 6.46 11.85
C LEU A 81 15.65 6.46 11.74
N ARG A 82 15.00 7.27 12.55
CA ARG A 82 13.53 7.34 12.64
C ARG A 82 12.89 8.36 11.72
N GLY A 83 13.70 9.22 11.11
CA GLY A 83 13.29 10.32 10.22
C GLY A 83 13.77 10.14 8.79
N ARG A 84 15.01 10.55 8.53
CA ARG A 84 15.55 10.81 7.19
C ARG A 84 15.83 9.57 6.35
N PHE A 85 16.17 8.43 6.97
CA PHE A 85 16.39 7.15 6.26
C PHE A 85 15.22 6.77 5.35
N ARG A 86 14.01 7.19 5.70
CA ARG A 86 12.80 6.90 4.90
C ARG A 86 12.87 7.43 3.48
N TRP A 87 13.53 8.57 3.25
CA TRP A 87 13.66 9.13 1.90
C TRP A 87 14.50 8.24 0.96
N TRP A 88 15.33 7.40 1.56
CA TRP A 88 16.13 6.40 0.84
C TRP A 88 15.53 4.99 0.92
N GLY A 89 14.24 4.89 1.19
CA GLY A 89 13.50 3.63 1.18
C GLY A 89 13.72 2.76 2.42
N LEU A 90 14.44 3.24 3.44
CA LEU A 90 14.85 2.48 4.60
C LEU A 90 13.93 2.70 5.81
N TYR A 91 13.46 1.61 6.41
CA TYR A 91 12.76 1.57 7.69
C TYR A 91 13.36 0.48 8.55
N THR A 92 13.65 0.76 9.83
CA THR A 92 13.94 -0.32 10.77
C THR A 92 12.73 -1.26 10.87
N GLN A 93 12.99 -2.55 10.76
CA GLN A 93 11.94 -3.55 10.91
C GLN A 93 11.64 -3.85 12.38
N ARG A 94 10.58 -4.64 12.62
CA ARG A 94 10.19 -5.10 13.95
C ARG A 94 11.15 -6.16 14.45
N GLU A 95 11.54 -6.03 15.72
CA GLU A 95 12.27 -7.09 16.43
C GLU A 95 11.40 -8.33 16.57
N GLN A 96 11.99 -9.49 16.37
CA GLN A 96 11.28 -10.76 16.38
C GLN A 96 10.93 -11.21 17.81
N GLY A 97 9.88 -12.03 17.95
CA GLY A 97 9.47 -12.59 19.25
C GLY A 97 8.48 -11.74 20.05
N TYR A 98 8.16 -10.52 19.61
CA TYR A 98 7.18 -9.66 20.26
C TYR A 98 5.85 -9.69 19.53
N ASP A 99 4.77 -10.07 20.20
CA ASP A 99 3.42 -10.09 19.64
C ASP A 99 2.76 -8.71 19.59
N GLY A 100 1.48 -8.66 19.20
CA GLY A 100 0.73 -7.42 19.03
C GLY A 100 0.51 -6.62 20.32
N THR A 101 0.62 -7.24 21.50
CA THR A 101 0.44 -6.58 22.80
C THR A 101 1.55 -5.57 23.09
N PHE A 102 2.72 -5.75 22.49
CA PHE A 102 3.83 -4.80 22.59
C PHE A 102 3.72 -3.62 21.60
N THR A 103 2.75 -3.64 20.68
CA THR A 103 2.62 -2.58 19.67
C THR A 103 2.14 -1.28 20.29
N GLY A 104 2.98 -0.23 20.26
CA GLY A 104 2.69 1.11 20.79
C GLY A 104 3.93 1.97 20.87
N ASP A 105 3.73 3.28 21.07
CA ASP A 105 4.81 4.26 21.09
C ASP A 105 5.76 4.03 22.30
N ASP A 106 5.26 3.52 23.42
CA ASP A 106 6.03 3.27 24.64
C ASP A 106 7.07 2.14 24.45
N ASN A 107 6.85 1.24 23.50
CA ASN A 107 7.72 0.08 23.22
C ASN A 107 8.56 0.24 21.95
N ILE A 108 8.65 1.44 21.38
CA ILE A 108 9.28 1.62 20.07
C ILE A 108 10.76 1.22 20.04
N ASP A 109 11.49 1.46 21.12
CA ASP A 109 12.90 1.06 21.23
C ASP A 109 13.05 -0.47 21.35
N LEU A 110 12.14 -1.13 22.07
CA LEU A 110 12.10 -2.60 22.22
C LEU A 110 11.78 -3.30 20.89
N LEU A 111 10.89 -2.69 20.11
CA LEU A 111 10.44 -3.24 18.83
C LEU A 111 11.35 -2.89 17.66
N GLU A 112 12.44 -2.17 17.85
CA GLU A 112 13.34 -1.74 16.78
C GLU A 112 14.48 -2.72 16.58
N ALA A 113 14.39 -3.57 15.54
CA ALA A 113 15.49 -4.44 15.13
C ALA A 113 16.63 -3.64 14.49
N LYS A 114 17.83 -4.19 14.53
CA LYS A 114 19.02 -3.62 13.85
C LYS A 114 19.07 -3.90 12.35
N TYR A 115 17.94 -4.29 11.76
CA TYR A 115 17.76 -4.56 10.34
C TYR A 115 16.77 -3.58 9.72
N PHE A 116 16.92 -3.36 8.41
CA PHE A 116 16.05 -2.50 7.65
C PHE A 116 15.19 -3.30 6.66
N MET A 117 13.95 -2.85 6.49
CA MET A 117 13.24 -3.01 5.25
C MET A 117 13.78 -1.98 4.26
N MET A 118 14.17 -2.40 3.06
CA MET A 118 14.55 -1.51 1.95
C MET A 118 13.53 -1.63 0.83
N ARG A 119 13.04 -0.49 0.32
CA ARG A 119 12.11 -0.43 -0.81
C ARG A 119 12.83 0.10 -2.05
N ILE A 120 12.78 -0.69 -3.13
CA ILE A 120 13.29 -0.28 -4.43
C ILE A 120 12.11 0.28 -5.25
N ARG A 121 12.31 1.44 -5.87
CA ARG A 121 11.33 2.04 -6.79
C ARG A 121 11.31 1.25 -8.10
N CYS A 122 10.10 0.91 -8.53
CA CYS A 122 9.80 0.39 -9.86
C CYS A 122 8.62 1.22 -10.37
N ASP A 123 8.89 2.41 -10.91
CA ASP A 123 7.83 3.29 -11.39
C ASP A 123 7.08 2.60 -12.54
N ALA A 124 5.75 2.64 -12.53
CA ALA A 124 4.85 1.85 -13.38
C ALA A 124 5.10 0.31 -13.35
N GLY A 125 5.80 -0.20 -12.35
CA GLY A 125 6.13 -1.62 -12.21
C GLY A 125 7.07 -2.18 -13.27
N ALA A 126 7.64 -1.33 -14.13
CA ALA A 126 8.40 -1.73 -15.32
C ALA A 126 9.81 -2.22 -14.99
N LEU A 127 10.17 -3.41 -15.48
CA LEU A 127 11.47 -4.03 -15.32
C LEU A 127 11.87 -4.82 -16.58
N ASN A 128 13.14 -4.73 -16.99
CA ASN A 128 13.76 -5.70 -17.88
C ASN A 128 14.34 -6.89 -17.08
N LEU A 129 14.77 -7.95 -17.76
CA LEU A 129 15.27 -9.15 -17.09
C LEU A 129 16.59 -8.93 -16.33
N GLU A 130 17.46 -8.02 -16.77
CA GLU A 130 18.68 -7.67 -16.05
C GLU A 130 18.36 -7.02 -14.70
N GLN A 131 17.41 -6.09 -14.69
CA GLN A 131 16.90 -5.48 -13.45
C GLN A 131 16.28 -6.53 -12.52
N LEU A 132 15.47 -7.45 -13.06
CA LEU A 132 14.85 -8.53 -12.27
C LEU A 132 15.90 -9.45 -11.65
N ARG A 133 16.93 -9.86 -12.42
CA ARG A 133 18.06 -10.65 -11.93
C ARG A 133 18.87 -9.92 -10.88
N THR A 134 19.10 -8.62 -11.06
CA THR A 134 19.77 -7.79 -10.04
C THR A 134 18.99 -7.76 -8.72
N LEU A 135 17.68 -7.60 -8.78
CA LEU A 135 16.82 -7.66 -7.59
C LEU A 135 16.85 -9.04 -6.93
N ALA A 136 16.83 -10.10 -7.74
CA ALA A 136 16.95 -11.48 -7.26
C ALA A 136 18.27 -11.71 -6.50
N GLN A 137 19.39 -11.30 -7.08
CA GLN A 137 20.71 -11.42 -6.48
C GLN A 137 20.82 -10.64 -5.15
N ILE A 138 20.27 -9.41 -5.09
CA ILE A 138 20.25 -8.60 -3.86
C ILE A 138 19.45 -9.31 -2.76
N SER A 139 18.31 -9.90 -3.11
CA SER A 139 17.51 -10.68 -2.16
C SER A 139 18.29 -11.87 -1.59
N GLN A 140 19.00 -12.60 -2.43
CA GLN A 140 19.83 -13.74 -2.04
C GLN A 140 21.03 -13.32 -1.17
N ASP A 141 21.76 -12.29 -1.59
CA ASP A 141 23.00 -11.88 -0.93
C ASP A 141 22.73 -11.15 0.40
N PHE A 142 21.68 -10.32 0.49
CA PHE A 142 21.47 -9.38 1.60
C PHE A 142 20.11 -9.51 2.28
N GLY A 143 19.10 -10.09 1.62
CA GLY A 143 17.71 -10.15 2.06
C GLY A 143 17.26 -11.49 2.59
N ARG A 144 18.19 -12.42 2.93
CA ARG A 144 17.90 -13.80 3.34
C ARG A 144 16.96 -14.52 2.36
N ASP A 145 17.16 -14.29 1.08
CA ASP A 145 16.35 -14.82 -0.02
C ASP A 145 14.84 -14.47 0.10
N THR A 146 14.50 -13.32 0.70
CA THR A 146 13.11 -12.86 0.83
C THR A 146 12.89 -11.59 0.03
N ALA A 147 11.78 -11.54 -0.71
CA ALA A 147 11.32 -10.34 -1.40
C ALA A 147 9.79 -10.26 -1.33
N ASP A 148 9.28 -9.04 -1.27
CA ASP A 148 7.85 -8.78 -1.20
C ASP A 148 7.44 -7.81 -2.31
N LEU A 149 6.55 -8.24 -3.22
CA LEU A 149 5.89 -7.36 -4.16
C LEU A 149 4.85 -6.52 -3.41
N SER A 150 4.92 -5.20 -3.56
CA SER A 150 4.03 -4.30 -2.84
C SER A 150 2.79 -3.93 -3.66
N ASP A 151 1.76 -3.39 -2.99
CA ASP A 151 0.58 -2.80 -3.63
C ASP A 151 0.86 -1.49 -4.38
N ARG A 152 2.12 -1.10 -4.46
CA ARG A 152 2.60 0.06 -5.22
C ARG A 152 3.71 -0.30 -6.19
N GLU A 153 3.65 -1.50 -6.77
CA GLU A 153 4.54 -1.94 -7.84
C GLU A 153 6.03 -1.95 -7.48
N ASN A 154 6.37 -1.84 -6.19
CA ASN A 154 7.74 -1.88 -5.70
C ASN A 154 8.11 -3.27 -5.21
N VAL A 155 9.41 -3.53 -5.14
CA VAL A 155 9.93 -4.64 -4.35
C VAL A 155 10.40 -4.14 -2.99
N GLN A 156 10.20 -4.96 -1.95
CA GLN A 156 10.67 -4.69 -0.59
C GLN A 156 11.56 -5.85 -0.15
N PHE A 157 12.79 -5.52 0.22
CA PHE A 157 13.70 -6.44 0.88
C PHE A 157 13.64 -6.25 2.39
N HIS A 158 13.91 -7.33 3.12
CA HIS A 158 13.99 -7.36 4.57
C HIS A 158 15.38 -7.81 5.01
N TRP A 159 15.69 -7.67 6.29
CA TRP A 159 16.96 -8.08 6.90
C TRP A 159 18.19 -7.31 6.40
N ILE A 160 18.00 -6.16 5.80
CA ILE A 160 19.12 -5.36 5.28
C ILE A 160 19.90 -4.73 6.44
N GLU A 161 21.19 -4.96 6.47
CA GLU A 161 22.13 -4.30 7.37
C GLU A 161 22.59 -2.98 6.78
N VAL A 162 22.85 -1.98 7.63
CA VAL A 162 23.27 -0.65 7.15
C VAL A 162 24.61 -0.70 6.42
N GLU A 163 25.47 -1.63 6.80
CA GLU A 163 26.79 -1.89 6.21
C GLU A 163 26.67 -2.25 4.71
N ASN A 164 25.62 -2.94 4.32
CA ASN A 164 25.39 -3.44 2.98
C ASN A 164 24.67 -2.43 2.07
N VAL A 165 24.09 -1.36 2.63
CA VAL A 165 23.27 -0.39 1.88
C VAL A 165 24.04 0.26 0.71
N PRO A 166 25.32 0.72 0.86
CA PRO A 166 26.04 1.32 -0.27
C PRO A 166 26.27 0.34 -1.43
N GLU A 167 26.54 -0.95 -1.15
CA GLU A 167 26.72 -1.96 -2.20
C GLU A 167 25.40 -2.28 -2.91
N ILE A 168 24.29 -2.35 -2.17
CA ILE A 168 22.97 -2.52 -2.77
C ILE A 168 22.68 -1.35 -3.71
N TRP A 169 22.90 -0.09 -3.28
CA TRP A 169 22.71 1.08 -4.13
C TRP A 169 23.56 1.02 -5.38
N ARG A 170 24.85 0.68 -5.25
CA ARG A 170 25.75 0.53 -6.40
C ARG A 170 25.19 -0.46 -7.44
N ARG A 171 24.65 -1.60 -6.99
CA ARG A 171 24.10 -2.62 -7.90
C ARG A 171 22.80 -2.17 -8.58
N ILE A 172 21.84 -1.63 -7.83
CA ILE A 172 20.58 -1.20 -8.43
C ILE A 172 20.74 0.01 -9.33
N GLU A 173 21.62 0.96 -8.96
CA GLU A 173 21.88 2.16 -9.76
C GLU A 173 22.62 1.82 -11.07
N ALA A 174 23.47 0.77 -11.09
CA ALA A 174 24.11 0.27 -12.31
C ALA A 174 23.12 -0.21 -13.38
N VAL A 175 21.93 -0.65 -12.96
CA VAL A 175 20.84 -1.06 -13.87
C VAL A 175 19.69 -0.04 -13.95
N GLY A 176 19.91 1.20 -13.49
CA GLY A 176 18.93 2.30 -13.56
C GLY A 176 17.83 2.27 -12.51
N LEU A 177 17.86 1.38 -11.52
CA LEU A 177 16.93 1.38 -10.39
C LEU A 177 17.43 2.26 -9.24
N LYS A 178 16.53 2.65 -8.33
CA LYS A 178 16.86 3.54 -7.22
C LYS A 178 15.93 3.34 -6.01
N THR A 179 16.37 3.82 -4.84
CA THR A 179 15.54 3.88 -3.63
C THR A 179 15.11 5.30 -3.27
N THR A 180 15.59 6.31 -4.02
CA THR A 180 15.34 7.73 -3.75
C THR A 180 13.84 8.00 -3.65
N GLU A 181 13.42 8.57 -2.51
CA GLU A 181 12.01 8.91 -2.25
C GLU A 181 11.01 7.73 -2.34
N ALA A 182 11.49 6.50 -2.25
CA ALA A 182 10.60 5.34 -2.15
C ALA A 182 9.70 5.40 -0.91
N CYS A 183 10.11 6.14 0.11
CA CYS A 183 9.36 6.41 1.35
C CYS A 183 9.56 7.87 1.80
N GLY A 184 8.98 8.29 2.94
CA GLY A 184 9.14 9.65 3.47
C GLY A 184 7.93 10.56 3.21
N ASP A 185 8.10 11.84 3.53
CA ASP A 185 7.14 12.91 3.24
C ASP A 185 7.52 13.59 1.90
N CYS A 186 7.40 12.85 0.84
CA CYS A 186 7.84 13.15 -0.51
C CYS A 186 6.91 12.51 -1.55
N PRO A 187 7.05 12.79 -2.84
CA PRO A 187 6.40 12.03 -3.91
C PRO A 187 6.85 10.57 -3.86
N ARG A 188 5.87 9.66 -3.88
CA ARG A 188 6.14 8.22 -3.87
C ARG A 188 6.25 7.71 -5.29
N VAL A 189 6.58 6.42 -5.44
CA VAL A 189 6.54 5.78 -6.75
C VAL A 189 5.25 6.13 -7.47
N VAL A 190 5.33 6.40 -8.75
CA VAL A 190 4.17 6.64 -9.62
C VAL A 190 3.64 5.27 -10.04
N LEU A 191 2.37 4.98 -9.70
CA LEU A 191 1.68 3.81 -10.23
C LEU A 191 1.34 4.05 -11.70
N GLY A 192 1.68 3.09 -12.55
CA GLY A 192 1.28 3.05 -13.94
C GLY A 192 0.44 1.81 -14.25
N SER A 193 -0.18 1.76 -15.42
CA SER A 193 -0.78 0.52 -15.89
C SER A 193 0.32 -0.53 -16.11
N PRO A 194 0.18 -1.75 -15.56
CA PRO A 194 1.12 -2.83 -15.89
C PRO A 194 1.12 -3.22 -17.37
N LEU A 195 0.09 -2.83 -18.12
CA LEU A 195 -0.02 -3.04 -19.57
C LEU A 195 0.03 -1.72 -20.37
N ALA A 196 0.62 -0.65 -19.80
CA ALA A 196 0.81 0.61 -20.51
C ALA A 196 1.59 0.40 -21.82
N GLY A 197 1.06 0.96 -22.91
CA GLY A 197 1.58 0.79 -24.27
C GLY A 197 1.20 -0.52 -24.95
N GLU A 198 0.69 -1.50 -24.21
CA GLU A 198 0.49 -2.87 -24.68
C GLU A 198 -0.98 -3.31 -24.78
N ALA A 199 -1.85 -2.78 -23.93
CA ALA A 199 -3.25 -3.22 -23.88
C ALA A 199 -4.03 -2.75 -25.11
N VAL A 200 -4.82 -3.67 -25.70
CA VAL A 200 -5.59 -3.42 -26.94
C VAL A 200 -6.62 -2.30 -26.76
N ASP A 201 -7.21 -2.20 -25.57
CA ASP A 201 -8.29 -1.25 -25.23
C ASP A 201 -7.80 -0.05 -24.42
N GLU A 202 -6.50 0.20 -24.41
CA GLU A 202 -5.91 1.37 -23.77
C GLU A 202 -6.25 2.65 -24.55
N ILE A 203 -6.68 3.70 -23.85
CA ILE A 203 -7.01 5.00 -24.44
C ILE A 203 -5.72 5.69 -24.94
N LEU A 204 -4.68 5.67 -24.14
CA LEU A 204 -3.35 6.19 -24.46
C LEU A 204 -2.29 5.56 -23.54
N ASP A 205 -1.04 5.57 -23.99
CA ASP A 205 0.11 5.14 -23.18
C ASP A 205 0.68 6.32 -22.37
N PRO A 206 0.61 6.29 -21.03
CA PRO A 206 1.10 7.37 -20.19
C PRO A 206 2.58 7.23 -19.78
N THR A 207 3.33 6.26 -20.31
CA THR A 207 4.70 5.95 -19.88
C THR A 207 5.61 7.18 -19.97
N SER A 208 5.56 7.93 -21.08
CA SER A 208 6.40 9.13 -21.26
C SER A 208 6.16 10.20 -20.19
N ALA A 209 4.91 10.41 -19.77
CA ALA A 209 4.60 11.38 -18.73
C ALA A 209 5.07 10.90 -17.34
N ILE A 210 5.01 9.58 -17.06
CA ILE A 210 5.55 8.99 -15.82
C ILE A 210 7.07 9.18 -15.79
N ASP A 211 7.76 8.84 -16.85
CA ASP A 211 9.22 8.96 -16.96
C ASP A 211 9.67 10.42 -16.77
N GLU A 212 9.00 11.36 -17.41
CA GLU A 212 9.28 12.79 -17.28
C GLU A 212 9.04 13.29 -15.85
N ILE A 213 7.96 12.88 -15.17
CA ILE A 213 7.73 13.21 -13.76
C ILE A 213 8.87 12.68 -12.89
N VAL A 214 9.31 11.45 -13.13
CA VAL A 214 10.38 10.81 -12.35
C VAL A 214 11.73 11.51 -12.58
N GLU A 215 12.03 11.90 -13.79
CA GLU A 215 13.27 12.60 -14.15
C GLU A 215 13.30 14.03 -13.62
N ARG A 216 12.22 14.79 -13.83
CA ARG A 216 12.17 16.22 -13.49
C ARG A 216 12.06 16.47 -11.99
N TYR A 217 11.35 15.64 -11.22
CA TYR A 217 10.90 16.01 -9.87
C TYR A 217 11.38 15.08 -8.77
N ILE A 218 11.60 13.79 -9.02
CA ILE A 218 11.99 12.85 -7.98
C ILE A 218 13.46 13.04 -7.57
N GLY A 219 13.68 13.18 -6.26
CA GLY A 219 15.01 13.45 -5.70
C GLY A 219 15.42 14.93 -5.76
N LYS A 220 14.52 15.82 -6.17
CA LYS A 220 14.77 17.26 -6.12
C LYS A 220 14.43 17.81 -4.74
N PRO A 221 15.31 18.64 -4.13
CA PRO A 221 15.10 19.20 -2.80
C PRO A 221 13.76 19.93 -2.63
N GLU A 222 13.28 20.58 -3.69
CA GLU A 222 12.03 21.36 -3.69
C GLU A 222 10.79 20.49 -3.45
N TYR A 223 10.83 19.22 -3.86
CA TYR A 223 9.73 18.27 -3.73
C TYR A 223 9.94 17.24 -2.62
N SER A 224 11.13 17.20 -2.00
CA SER A 224 11.45 16.23 -0.94
C SER A 224 10.99 16.65 0.46
N ASN A 225 10.38 17.82 0.62
CA ASN A 225 9.80 18.31 1.87
C ASN A 225 8.30 18.60 1.72
N LEU A 226 7.49 17.57 1.56
CA LEU A 226 6.03 17.70 1.57
C LEU A 226 5.47 17.59 2.99
N PRO A 227 4.21 18.03 3.24
CA PRO A 227 3.56 17.84 4.54
C PRO A 227 3.49 16.38 4.97
N ARG A 228 3.26 15.48 4.01
CA ARG A 228 3.21 14.02 4.15
C ARG A 228 3.49 13.34 2.82
N LYS A 229 3.52 11.99 2.80
CA LYS A 229 3.60 11.21 1.55
C LYS A 229 2.57 11.69 0.53
N PHE A 230 3.00 11.78 -0.72
CA PHE A 230 2.18 12.11 -1.86
C PHE A 230 2.19 10.91 -2.83
N LYS A 231 1.05 10.37 -3.13
CA LYS A 231 0.86 9.17 -3.95
C LYS A 231 0.24 9.53 -5.28
N THR A 232 0.83 9.07 -6.36
CA THR A 232 0.36 9.31 -7.73
C THR A 232 -0.04 8.00 -8.40
N ALA A 233 -1.04 8.05 -9.29
CA ALA A 233 -1.41 6.99 -10.20
C ALA A 233 -1.74 7.59 -11.57
N ILE A 234 -1.20 7.04 -12.66
CA ILE A 234 -1.44 7.51 -14.04
C ILE A 234 -1.70 6.28 -14.91
N SER A 235 -2.82 6.23 -15.61
CA SER A 235 -3.18 5.09 -16.44
C SER A 235 -4.08 5.50 -17.61
N GLY A 236 -3.81 4.99 -18.78
CA GLY A 236 -4.72 5.01 -19.93
C GLY A 236 -5.87 4.00 -19.80
N LEU A 237 -5.81 3.15 -18.80
CA LEU A 237 -6.84 2.19 -18.37
C LEU A 237 -7.35 2.56 -16.97
N GLN A 238 -8.31 1.79 -16.43
CA GLN A 238 -8.75 1.93 -15.04
C GLN A 238 -8.32 0.70 -14.22
N ASP A 239 -7.03 0.45 -14.18
CA ASP A 239 -6.37 -0.70 -13.55
C ASP A 239 -5.44 -0.31 -12.38
N VAL A 240 -5.20 0.97 -12.21
CA VAL A 240 -4.50 1.52 -11.03
C VAL A 240 -5.50 2.20 -10.12
N VAL A 241 -5.59 1.84 -8.90
CA VAL A 241 -6.54 2.32 -7.87
C VAL A 241 -6.56 3.86 -7.70
N HIS A 242 -6.88 4.58 -8.75
CA HIS A 242 -6.80 6.04 -8.84
C HIS A 242 -7.59 6.74 -7.71
N GLU A 243 -8.74 6.21 -7.34
CA GLU A 243 -9.66 6.78 -6.33
C GLU A 243 -9.07 6.88 -4.92
N ILE A 244 -7.93 6.24 -4.63
CA ILE A 244 -7.28 6.27 -3.31
C ILE A 244 -5.87 6.88 -3.34
N ASN A 245 -5.51 7.59 -4.40
CA ASN A 245 -4.25 8.32 -4.53
C ASN A 245 -4.45 9.83 -4.25
N ASP A 246 -3.37 10.52 -3.86
CA ASP A 246 -3.42 11.97 -3.62
C ASP A 246 -3.62 12.73 -4.93
N CYS A 247 -3.02 12.24 -6.02
CA CYS A 247 -3.17 12.73 -7.38
C CYS A 247 -3.30 11.53 -8.32
N ALA A 248 -4.23 11.58 -9.26
CA ALA A 248 -4.32 10.55 -10.29
C ALA A 248 -4.78 11.14 -11.62
N PHE A 249 -4.32 10.52 -12.71
CA PHE A 249 -4.72 10.82 -14.08
C PHE A 249 -5.27 9.55 -14.72
N VAL A 250 -6.46 9.64 -15.30
CA VAL A 250 -7.20 8.50 -15.85
C VAL A 250 -7.58 8.77 -17.29
N GLY A 251 -7.27 7.85 -18.18
CA GLY A 251 -7.56 7.98 -19.62
C GLY A 251 -9.03 8.28 -19.91
N VAL A 252 -9.25 9.29 -20.75
CA VAL A 252 -10.56 9.69 -21.28
C VAL A 252 -10.43 10.14 -22.73
N VAL A 253 -11.53 10.09 -23.47
CA VAL A 253 -11.60 10.62 -24.84
C VAL A 253 -12.48 11.86 -24.82
N HIS A 254 -11.89 13.02 -25.08
CA HIS A 254 -12.65 14.27 -25.23
C HIS A 254 -13.29 14.33 -26.62
N PRO A 255 -14.56 14.78 -26.75
CA PRO A 255 -15.25 14.82 -28.04
C PRO A 255 -14.53 15.65 -29.12
N GLU A 256 -13.87 16.74 -28.73
CA GLU A 256 -13.20 17.67 -29.65
C GLU A 256 -11.69 17.52 -29.68
N HIS A 257 -11.09 17.11 -28.56
CA HIS A 257 -9.62 17.07 -28.40
C HIS A 257 -9.04 15.66 -28.45
N GLY A 258 -9.88 14.61 -28.49
CA GLY A 258 -9.43 13.22 -28.56
C GLY A 258 -8.90 12.66 -27.24
N PRO A 259 -7.97 11.67 -27.29
CA PRO A 259 -7.42 11.03 -26.11
C PRO A 259 -6.66 12.00 -25.20
N GLY A 260 -6.84 11.85 -23.90
CA GLY A 260 -6.17 12.61 -22.85
C GLY A 260 -6.47 12.00 -21.49
N LEU A 261 -6.28 12.75 -20.42
CA LEU A 261 -6.41 12.24 -19.05
C LEU A 261 -7.29 13.18 -18.19
N ASP A 262 -8.15 12.58 -17.40
CA ASP A 262 -8.97 13.26 -16.38
C ASP A 262 -8.23 13.29 -15.03
N LEU A 263 -8.18 14.46 -14.39
CA LEU A 263 -7.46 14.66 -13.12
C LEU A 263 -8.37 14.38 -11.92
N TRP A 264 -7.85 13.55 -11.00
CA TRP A 264 -8.44 13.23 -9.71
C TRP A 264 -7.52 13.60 -8.55
N VAL A 265 -8.04 14.17 -7.46
CA VAL A 265 -7.23 14.60 -6.32
C VAL A 265 -7.87 14.26 -4.97
N GLY A 266 -7.02 14.08 -3.95
CA GLY A 266 -7.46 14.00 -2.55
C GLY A 266 -7.91 12.63 -2.07
N GLY A 267 -7.52 11.54 -2.74
CA GLY A 267 -7.78 10.18 -2.25
C GLY A 267 -6.81 9.72 -1.17
N GLY A 268 -7.25 8.77 -0.36
CA GLY A 268 -6.38 8.09 0.60
C GLY A 268 -7.11 7.37 1.72
N LEU A 269 -6.59 6.21 2.07
CA LEU A 269 -7.08 5.33 3.14
C LEU A 269 -6.54 5.73 4.52
N SER A 270 -6.48 4.80 5.48
CA SER A 270 -6.06 4.95 6.87
C SER A 270 -7.22 5.34 7.80
N THR A 271 -6.95 5.97 8.95
CA THR A 271 -7.96 6.25 9.99
C THR A 271 -9.12 7.15 9.54
N ASN A 272 -8.90 7.98 8.54
CA ASN A 272 -9.91 8.85 7.93
C ASN A 272 -9.91 8.63 6.41
N PRO A 273 -10.49 7.55 5.90
CA PRO A 273 -10.48 7.27 4.47
C PRO A 273 -11.32 8.29 3.70
N MET A 274 -10.84 8.67 2.52
CA MET A 274 -11.55 9.53 1.57
C MET A 274 -11.23 9.05 0.16
N LEU A 275 -12.23 9.01 -0.71
CA LEU A 275 -12.02 8.80 -2.13
C LEU A 275 -11.59 10.10 -2.80
N ALA A 276 -10.78 9.99 -3.84
CA ALA A 276 -10.39 11.13 -4.66
C ALA A 276 -11.61 11.75 -5.33
N GLN A 277 -11.53 13.05 -5.54
CA GLN A 277 -12.55 13.81 -6.24
C GLN A 277 -12.04 14.20 -7.63
N ARG A 278 -12.89 14.10 -8.60
CA ARG A 278 -12.63 14.50 -9.97
C ARG A 278 -12.55 16.03 -10.08
N VAL A 279 -11.49 16.55 -10.73
CA VAL A 279 -11.34 17.99 -10.96
C VAL A 279 -12.22 18.47 -12.12
N GLY A 280 -12.57 17.58 -13.05
CA GLY A 280 -13.43 17.86 -14.18
C GLY A 280 -12.71 18.50 -15.37
N VAL A 281 -11.45 18.11 -15.57
CA VAL A 281 -10.61 18.65 -16.64
C VAL A 281 -10.10 17.54 -17.56
N TRP A 282 -9.84 17.90 -18.80
CA TRP A 282 -9.11 17.09 -19.76
C TRP A 282 -7.66 17.63 -19.87
N VAL A 283 -6.69 16.75 -19.74
CA VAL A 283 -5.26 17.09 -19.78
C VAL A 283 -4.62 16.29 -20.91
N PRO A 284 -4.02 16.92 -21.92
CA PRO A 284 -3.25 16.22 -22.94
C PRO A 284 -2.01 15.58 -22.30
N LEU A 285 -1.49 14.50 -22.89
CA LEU A 285 -0.43 13.69 -22.31
C LEU A 285 0.82 14.50 -21.97
N GLU A 286 1.22 15.39 -22.87
CA GLU A 286 2.39 16.27 -22.76
C GLU A 286 2.28 17.29 -21.60
N ASP A 287 1.09 17.62 -21.17
CA ASP A 287 0.83 18.59 -20.09
C ASP A 287 0.78 17.91 -18.69
N VAL A 288 0.70 16.57 -18.64
CA VAL A 288 0.57 15.83 -17.38
C VAL A 288 1.70 16.13 -16.38
N PRO A 289 2.99 16.21 -16.78
CA PRO A 289 4.07 16.54 -15.84
C PRO A 289 3.91 17.93 -15.21
N ASP A 290 3.50 18.93 -15.98
CA ASP A 290 3.33 20.30 -15.49
C ASP A 290 2.09 20.43 -14.59
N VAL A 291 0.98 19.78 -14.95
CA VAL A 291 -0.23 19.73 -14.11
C VAL A 291 0.06 18.98 -12.82
N TRP A 292 0.82 17.89 -12.87
CA TRP A 292 1.26 17.15 -11.68
C TRP A 292 2.13 18.02 -10.75
N GLU A 293 3.05 18.78 -11.35
CA GLU A 293 3.90 19.72 -10.60
C GLU A 293 3.07 20.79 -9.89
N GLY A 294 2.06 21.35 -10.56
CA GLY A 294 1.11 22.27 -9.94
C GLY A 294 0.38 21.66 -8.75
N VAL A 295 -0.13 20.42 -8.89
CA VAL A 295 -0.84 19.70 -7.81
C VAL A 295 0.08 19.43 -6.60
N VAL A 296 1.29 18.94 -6.83
CA VAL A 296 2.25 18.67 -5.73
C VAL A 296 2.72 19.96 -5.07
N SER A 297 2.86 21.05 -5.84
CA SER A 297 3.24 22.37 -5.33
C SER A 297 2.15 22.99 -4.47
N ILE A 298 0.88 22.87 -4.85
CA ILE A 298 -0.26 23.25 -3.97
C ILE A 298 -0.18 22.47 -2.66
N PHE A 299 0.07 21.17 -2.71
CA PHE A 299 0.21 20.38 -1.50
C PHE A 299 1.41 20.77 -0.65
N ARG A 300 2.56 21.08 -1.26
CA ARG A 300 3.76 21.58 -0.59
C ARG A 300 3.48 22.89 0.14
N ASP A 301 2.81 23.83 -0.54
CA ASP A 301 2.69 25.23 -0.12
C ASP A 301 1.46 25.46 0.76
N TYR A 302 0.34 24.82 0.52
CA TYR A 302 -0.93 24.97 1.25
C TYR A 302 -1.29 23.79 2.13
N GLY A 303 -0.61 22.64 2.00
CA GLY A 303 -0.89 21.44 2.79
C GLY A 303 -0.66 21.63 4.28
N TYR A 304 -1.49 20.99 5.11
CA TYR A 304 -1.42 21.10 6.55
C TYR A 304 -0.22 20.35 7.12
N ARG A 305 0.63 21.02 7.91
CA ARG A 305 1.87 20.45 8.48
C ARG A 305 1.83 20.25 9.99
N ARG A 306 1.09 21.07 10.72
CA ARG A 306 1.10 21.10 12.18
C ARG A 306 0.67 19.78 12.82
N LEU A 307 -0.39 19.16 12.31
CA LEU A 307 -0.95 17.91 12.82
C LEU A 307 -0.71 16.77 11.82
N ARG A 308 0.19 15.86 12.15
CA ARG A 308 0.52 14.69 11.30
C ARG A 308 -0.71 13.89 10.85
N THR A 309 -1.74 13.78 11.71
CA THR A 309 -3.00 13.08 11.39
C THR A 309 -3.88 13.82 10.37
N LYS A 310 -3.58 15.08 10.08
CA LYS A 310 -4.29 15.93 9.11
C LYS A 310 -3.40 16.42 7.94
N ALA A 311 -2.20 15.86 7.80
CA ALA A 311 -1.18 16.36 6.88
C ALA A 311 -1.24 15.73 5.47
N ARG A 312 -2.37 15.13 5.04
CA ARG A 312 -2.55 14.60 3.68
C ARG A 312 -3.35 15.56 2.81
N LEU A 313 -3.10 15.55 1.49
CA LEU A 313 -3.80 16.40 0.52
C LEU A 313 -5.33 16.32 0.65
N LYS A 314 -5.89 15.13 0.90
CA LYS A 314 -7.33 14.92 1.06
C LYS A 314 -8.01 15.85 2.09
N PHE A 315 -7.28 16.29 3.11
CA PHE A 315 -7.84 17.22 4.10
C PHE A 315 -7.91 18.65 3.55
N LEU A 316 -6.92 19.05 2.74
CA LEU A 316 -6.96 20.33 2.03
C LEU A 316 -8.12 20.35 1.03
N ILE A 317 -8.27 19.29 0.22
CA ILE A 317 -9.37 19.14 -0.74
C ILE A 317 -10.73 19.17 -0.03
N LYS A 318 -10.87 18.49 1.10
CA LYS A 318 -12.10 18.51 1.90
C LYS A 318 -12.48 19.91 2.38
N ASP A 319 -11.48 20.72 2.76
CA ASP A 319 -11.71 22.06 3.31
C ASP A 319 -11.92 23.11 2.21
N TRP A 320 -11.25 22.95 1.08
CA TRP A 320 -11.35 23.90 -0.04
C TRP A 320 -12.51 23.61 -1.01
N GLY A 321 -12.80 22.33 -1.24
CA GLY A 321 -13.61 21.88 -2.37
C GLY A 321 -12.82 21.88 -3.68
N ILE A 322 -13.37 21.22 -4.69
CA ILE A 322 -12.72 21.03 -6.00
C ILE A 322 -12.65 22.35 -6.79
N GLU A 323 -13.68 23.17 -6.74
CA GLU A 323 -13.72 24.43 -7.48
C GLU A 323 -12.58 25.37 -7.07
N LYS A 324 -12.38 25.58 -5.76
CA LYS A 324 -11.27 26.39 -5.27
C LYS A 324 -9.92 25.76 -5.57
N PHE A 325 -9.81 24.44 -5.46
CA PHE A 325 -8.56 23.75 -5.78
C PHE A 325 -8.19 23.97 -7.25
N ARG A 326 -9.14 23.78 -8.17
CA ARG A 326 -8.96 24.01 -9.61
C ARG A 326 -8.58 25.47 -9.89
N GLN A 327 -9.28 26.42 -9.27
CA GLN A 327 -8.98 27.84 -9.44
C GLN A 327 -7.53 28.16 -9.05
N VAL A 328 -7.08 27.69 -7.88
CA VAL A 328 -5.70 27.92 -7.42
C VAL A 328 -4.69 27.23 -8.36
N LEU A 329 -4.97 26.01 -8.81
CA LEU A 329 -4.12 25.30 -9.77
C LEU A 329 -3.95 26.10 -11.06
N GLU A 330 -5.04 26.58 -11.64
CA GLU A 330 -5.05 27.33 -12.90
C GLU A 330 -4.40 28.72 -12.76
N ASP A 331 -4.74 29.46 -11.71
CA ASP A 331 -4.38 30.88 -11.57
C ASP A 331 -2.98 31.08 -10.97
N GLU A 332 -2.58 30.26 -9.96
CA GLU A 332 -1.34 30.49 -9.21
C GLU A 332 -0.17 29.60 -9.67
N TYR A 333 -0.44 28.43 -10.27
CA TYR A 333 0.61 27.48 -10.65
C TYR A 333 0.75 27.28 -12.14
N LEU A 334 -0.36 27.09 -12.87
CA LEU A 334 -0.30 26.86 -14.32
C LEU A 334 -0.36 28.15 -15.13
N HIS A 335 -0.90 29.22 -14.56
CA HIS A 335 -1.14 30.52 -15.24
C HIS A 335 -1.92 30.37 -16.55
N ARG A 336 -2.77 29.34 -16.64
CA ARG A 336 -3.67 29.06 -17.78
C ARG A 336 -4.87 28.28 -17.31
N LYS A 337 -5.96 28.37 -18.07
CA LYS A 337 -7.15 27.56 -17.81
C LYS A 337 -6.98 26.16 -18.40
N LEU A 338 -7.49 25.19 -17.66
CA LEU A 338 -7.57 23.80 -18.11
C LEU A 338 -8.88 23.59 -18.86
N ILE A 339 -8.86 22.74 -19.87
CA ILE A 339 -10.02 22.38 -20.68
C ILE A 339 -10.95 21.50 -19.82
N ASP A 340 -12.26 21.78 -19.85
CA ASP A 340 -13.25 20.91 -19.21
C ASP A 340 -13.29 19.55 -19.91
N GLY A 341 -13.41 18.47 -19.14
CA GLY A 341 -13.34 17.13 -19.69
C GLY A 341 -14.46 16.19 -19.23
N PRO A 342 -14.75 15.14 -20.00
CA PRO A 342 -15.73 14.14 -19.63
C PRO A 342 -15.24 13.30 -18.44
N ALA A 343 -16.18 12.70 -17.71
CA ALA A 343 -15.84 11.69 -16.73
C ALA A 343 -15.44 10.37 -17.44
N PRO A 344 -14.44 9.63 -16.94
CA PRO A 344 -14.17 8.29 -17.44
C PRO A 344 -15.36 7.38 -17.12
N GLU A 345 -15.67 6.45 -18.02
CA GLU A 345 -16.63 5.38 -17.75
C GLU A 345 -16.08 4.49 -16.63
N LYS A 346 -16.90 4.23 -15.61
CA LYS A 346 -16.46 3.43 -14.46
C LYS A 346 -16.62 1.94 -14.74
N PRO A 347 -15.55 1.14 -14.64
CA PRO A 347 -15.66 -0.32 -14.73
C PRO A 347 -16.39 -0.87 -13.50
N ALA A 348 -16.92 -2.08 -13.61
CA ALA A 348 -17.48 -2.78 -12.47
C ALA A 348 -16.46 -2.88 -11.31
N ARG A 349 -15.18 -3.07 -11.65
CA ARG A 349 -14.02 -3.03 -10.74
C ARG A 349 -12.73 -2.82 -11.54
N PRO A 350 -11.65 -2.30 -10.91
CA PRO A 350 -10.34 -2.25 -11.57
C PRO A 350 -9.83 -3.63 -11.97
N ARG A 351 -9.07 -3.71 -13.06
CA ARG A 351 -8.45 -4.96 -13.54
C ARG A 351 -7.21 -5.30 -12.75
N ASP A 352 -6.97 -6.58 -12.49
CA ASP A 352 -5.79 -7.10 -11.80
C ASP A 352 -4.74 -7.72 -12.72
N HIS A 353 -5.09 -7.94 -14.01
CA HIS A 353 -4.26 -8.52 -15.07
C HIS A 353 -3.70 -9.93 -14.78
N VAL A 354 -4.29 -10.69 -13.85
CA VAL A 354 -3.96 -12.10 -13.64
C VAL A 354 -4.61 -12.95 -14.71
N GLY A 355 -3.82 -13.82 -15.31
CA GLY A 355 -4.23 -14.66 -16.43
C GLY A 355 -3.50 -14.30 -17.72
N ILE A 356 -4.04 -14.77 -18.84
CA ILE A 356 -3.46 -14.59 -20.17
C ILE A 356 -4.24 -13.50 -20.89
N GLN A 357 -3.54 -12.53 -21.47
CA GLN A 357 -4.13 -11.43 -22.22
C GLN A 357 -3.36 -11.23 -23.52
N LYS A 358 -4.08 -10.99 -24.63
CA LYS A 358 -3.46 -10.60 -25.90
C LYS A 358 -3.06 -9.13 -25.87
N LEU A 359 -1.87 -8.85 -26.38
CA LEU A 359 -1.29 -7.52 -26.52
C LEU A 359 -1.51 -6.96 -27.92
N LYS A 360 -1.31 -5.64 -28.10
CA LYS A 360 -1.42 -4.96 -29.40
C LYS A 360 -0.54 -5.58 -30.49
N ASN A 361 0.64 -6.08 -30.11
CA ASN A 361 1.61 -6.72 -31.01
C ASN A 361 1.26 -8.18 -31.36
N GLY A 362 0.16 -8.71 -30.85
CA GLY A 362 -0.28 -10.09 -31.07
C GLY A 362 0.35 -11.13 -30.14
N LEU A 363 1.33 -10.75 -29.32
CA LEU A 363 1.92 -11.59 -28.30
C LEU A 363 1.03 -11.65 -27.04
N ASN A 364 1.47 -12.36 -26.00
CA ASN A 364 0.70 -12.53 -24.78
C ASN A 364 1.36 -11.85 -23.57
N ALA A 365 0.52 -11.33 -22.67
CA ALA A 365 0.89 -11.05 -21.30
C ALA A 365 0.41 -12.20 -20.41
N VAL A 366 1.29 -12.70 -19.54
CA VAL A 366 1.01 -13.80 -18.60
C VAL A 366 1.12 -13.26 -17.18
N GLY A 367 -0.03 -12.94 -16.58
CA GLY A 367 -0.12 -12.46 -15.20
C GLY A 367 -0.23 -13.60 -14.20
N VAL A 368 0.64 -13.63 -13.20
CA VAL A 368 0.72 -14.68 -12.18
C VAL A 368 0.48 -14.16 -10.76
N ALA A 369 0.03 -15.05 -9.87
CA ALA A 369 -0.47 -14.70 -8.55
C ALA A 369 0.35 -15.35 -7.41
N PRO A 370 1.48 -14.75 -6.97
CA PRO A 370 2.07 -15.11 -5.70
C PRO A 370 1.12 -14.80 -4.54
N ILE A 371 1.10 -15.62 -3.50
CA ILE A 371 0.24 -15.37 -2.32
C ILE A 371 0.70 -14.10 -1.61
N ALA A 372 -0.18 -13.10 -1.56
CA ALA A 372 0.06 -11.80 -0.92
C ALA A 372 1.37 -11.13 -1.36
N GLY A 373 1.83 -11.37 -2.60
CA GLY A 373 3.05 -10.78 -3.15
C GLY A 373 4.36 -11.33 -2.55
N ARG A 374 4.33 -12.39 -1.74
CA ARG A 374 5.54 -13.00 -1.19
C ARG A 374 6.25 -13.82 -2.28
N VAL A 375 7.50 -13.47 -2.55
CA VAL A 375 8.40 -14.20 -3.45
C VAL A 375 9.78 -14.32 -2.78
N SER A 376 10.70 -15.06 -3.43
CA SER A 376 12.11 -15.09 -3.04
C SER A 376 12.99 -14.60 -4.18
N GLY A 377 14.23 -14.25 -3.89
CA GLY A 377 15.23 -13.95 -4.92
C GLY A 377 15.45 -15.13 -5.85
N THR A 378 15.47 -16.35 -5.30
CA THR A 378 15.56 -17.59 -6.08
C THR A 378 14.39 -17.71 -7.06
N VAL A 379 13.15 -17.43 -6.62
CA VAL A 379 11.96 -17.44 -7.48
C VAL A 379 12.05 -16.33 -8.54
N LEU A 380 12.46 -15.10 -8.17
CA LEU A 380 12.60 -14.00 -9.14
C LEU A 380 13.65 -14.30 -10.22
N ALA A 381 14.78 -14.92 -9.87
CA ALA A 381 15.78 -15.37 -10.84
C ALA A 381 15.20 -16.42 -11.80
N ALA A 382 14.50 -17.41 -11.26
CA ALA A 382 13.86 -18.46 -12.07
C ALA A 382 12.75 -17.90 -12.98
N VAL A 383 12.02 -16.87 -12.55
CA VAL A 383 11.06 -16.13 -13.41
C VAL A 383 11.78 -15.46 -14.57
N ALA A 384 12.93 -14.81 -14.32
CA ALA A 384 13.72 -14.19 -15.38
C ALA A 384 14.20 -15.22 -16.42
N ASP A 385 14.66 -16.40 -15.95
CA ASP A 385 15.12 -17.48 -16.83
C ASP A 385 13.96 -18.09 -17.63
N ALA A 386 12.80 -18.30 -17.01
CA ALA A 386 11.61 -18.80 -17.70
C ALA A 386 11.09 -17.78 -18.74
N ALA A 387 11.09 -16.48 -18.42
CA ALA A 387 10.71 -15.42 -19.34
C ALA A 387 11.66 -15.36 -20.55
N GLU A 388 12.96 -15.38 -20.32
CA GLU A 388 13.97 -15.38 -21.40
C GLU A 388 13.84 -16.61 -22.31
N LYS A 389 13.68 -17.81 -21.72
CA LYS A 389 13.44 -19.05 -22.45
C LYS A 389 12.16 -18.99 -23.30
N ALA A 390 11.13 -18.28 -22.83
CA ALA A 390 9.89 -18.07 -23.56
C ALA A 390 9.98 -17.00 -24.64
N GLY A 391 11.10 -16.26 -24.75
CA GLY A 391 11.30 -15.19 -25.72
C GLY A 391 10.88 -13.80 -25.22
N SER A 392 10.58 -13.65 -23.93
CA SER A 392 10.31 -12.36 -23.28
C SER A 392 11.58 -11.72 -22.74
N ASP A 393 11.65 -10.40 -22.73
CA ASP A 393 12.77 -9.63 -22.17
C ASP A 393 12.35 -8.70 -21.02
N ARG A 394 11.06 -8.70 -20.64
CA ARG A 394 10.52 -7.74 -19.65
C ARG A 394 9.36 -8.30 -18.82
N VAL A 395 9.27 -7.77 -17.60
CA VAL A 395 8.20 -8.07 -16.66
C VAL A 395 7.57 -6.80 -16.11
N ARG A 396 6.40 -6.92 -15.48
CA ARG A 396 5.73 -5.84 -14.76
C ARG A 396 5.30 -6.31 -13.36
N PHE A 397 5.54 -5.48 -12.36
CA PHE A 397 4.85 -5.62 -11.07
C PHE A 397 3.52 -4.88 -11.14
N THR A 398 2.54 -5.36 -10.38
CA THR A 398 1.19 -4.79 -10.43
C THR A 398 0.76 -4.16 -9.11
N PRO A 399 -0.21 -3.23 -9.12
CA PRO A 399 -0.74 -2.64 -7.90
C PRO A 399 -1.58 -3.64 -7.06
N TYR A 400 -1.61 -4.91 -7.45
CA TYR A 400 -2.31 -6.00 -6.75
C TYR A 400 -1.36 -7.05 -6.18
N GLN A 401 -0.07 -6.71 -5.99
CA GLN A 401 0.96 -7.64 -5.50
C GLN A 401 1.15 -8.86 -6.42
N LYS A 402 1.07 -8.65 -7.73
CA LYS A 402 1.20 -9.67 -8.77
C LYS A 402 2.37 -9.34 -9.69
N LEU A 403 2.68 -10.24 -10.60
CA LEU A 403 3.73 -10.11 -11.60
C LEU A 403 3.19 -10.53 -12.97
N ILE A 404 3.61 -9.84 -14.02
CA ILE A 404 3.25 -10.15 -15.41
C ILE A 404 4.53 -10.34 -16.21
N VAL A 405 4.60 -11.40 -17.02
CA VAL A 405 5.59 -11.60 -18.09
C VAL A 405 4.96 -11.11 -19.39
N LEU A 406 5.62 -10.20 -20.10
CA LEU A 406 5.12 -9.60 -21.35
C LEU A 406 5.71 -10.30 -22.59
N ASP A 407 5.13 -10.03 -23.76
CA ASP A 407 5.65 -10.39 -25.08
C ASP A 407 5.90 -11.89 -25.28
N VAL A 408 5.03 -12.73 -24.76
CA VAL A 408 5.15 -14.19 -24.84
C VAL A 408 4.51 -14.70 -26.14
N PRO A 409 5.28 -15.34 -27.04
CA PRO A 409 4.73 -15.98 -28.24
C PRO A 409 3.75 -17.12 -27.90
N ASP A 410 2.80 -17.39 -28.80
CA ASP A 410 1.83 -18.48 -28.61
C ASP A 410 2.51 -19.85 -28.51
N GLU A 411 3.61 -20.05 -29.24
CA GLU A 411 4.37 -21.30 -29.29
C GLU A 411 5.03 -21.66 -27.95
N THR A 412 5.39 -20.68 -27.13
CA THR A 412 6.08 -20.87 -25.84
C THR A 412 5.15 -20.65 -24.64
N LEU A 413 3.91 -20.23 -24.87
CA LEU A 413 2.97 -19.80 -23.84
C LEU A 413 2.69 -20.89 -22.77
N GLU A 414 2.29 -22.08 -23.20
CA GLU A 414 1.94 -23.15 -22.24
C GLU A 414 3.17 -23.69 -21.50
N GLN A 415 4.36 -23.66 -22.14
CA GLN A 415 5.60 -24.02 -21.46
C GLN A 415 5.94 -22.99 -20.37
N LEU A 416 5.82 -21.69 -20.65
CA LEU A 416 6.02 -20.65 -19.65
C LEU A 416 5.03 -20.80 -18.49
N ILE A 417 3.75 -21.04 -18.76
CA ILE A 417 2.74 -21.26 -17.73
C ILE A 417 3.14 -22.43 -16.83
N SER A 418 3.57 -23.55 -17.42
CA SER A 418 4.02 -24.72 -16.67
C SER A 418 5.26 -24.45 -15.82
N ASP A 419 6.23 -23.71 -16.36
CA ASP A 419 7.45 -23.32 -15.64
C ASP A 419 7.11 -22.40 -14.45
N LEU A 420 6.18 -21.43 -14.63
CA LEU A 420 5.72 -20.53 -13.56
C LEU A 420 4.87 -21.23 -12.50
N ASP A 421 4.00 -22.17 -12.90
CA ASP A 421 3.22 -23.00 -11.97
C ASP A 421 4.14 -23.82 -11.05
N ALA A 422 5.22 -24.39 -11.60
CA ALA A 422 6.22 -25.14 -10.84
C ALA A 422 6.96 -24.27 -9.80
N LEU A 423 7.01 -22.94 -10.00
CA LEU A 423 7.54 -21.95 -9.05
C LEU A 423 6.50 -21.50 -8.02
N GLY A 424 5.28 -22.05 -8.04
CA GLY A 424 4.18 -21.61 -7.17
C GLY A 424 3.53 -20.28 -7.59
N LEU A 425 3.70 -19.90 -8.86
CA LEU A 425 3.19 -18.66 -9.46
C LEU A 425 2.14 -18.97 -10.56
N PRO A 426 0.93 -19.42 -10.19
CA PRO A 426 -0.06 -19.83 -11.17
C PRO A 426 -0.58 -18.65 -12.00
N ALA A 427 -0.67 -18.87 -13.33
CA ALA A 427 -1.35 -17.98 -14.25
C ALA A 427 -2.88 -18.23 -14.29
N ARG A 428 -3.32 -19.38 -13.81
CA ARG A 428 -4.75 -19.77 -13.70
C ARG A 428 -5.09 -20.10 -12.23
N PRO A 429 -4.92 -19.13 -11.30
CA PRO A 429 -5.12 -19.38 -9.88
C PRO A 429 -6.59 -19.49 -9.50
N SER A 430 -6.86 -20.01 -8.30
CA SER A 430 -8.17 -19.92 -7.66
C SER A 430 -8.62 -18.47 -7.45
N HIS A 431 -9.92 -18.24 -7.26
CA HIS A 431 -10.44 -16.93 -6.87
C HIS A 431 -9.80 -16.41 -5.57
N TRP A 432 -9.52 -17.29 -4.61
CA TRP A 432 -8.97 -16.96 -3.30
C TRP A 432 -7.51 -16.48 -3.41
N ARG A 433 -6.69 -17.15 -4.19
CA ARG A 433 -5.30 -16.77 -4.45
C ARG A 433 -5.20 -15.48 -5.27
N LYS A 434 -6.02 -15.38 -6.31
CA LYS A 434 -6.04 -14.22 -7.20
C LYS A 434 -6.39 -12.93 -6.47
N ASN A 435 -7.42 -12.96 -5.61
CA ASN A 435 -8.05 -11.79 -5.05
C ASN A 435 -7.62 -11.47 -3.62
N LEU A 436 -6.57 -12.12 -3.09
CA LEU A 436 -6.06 -11.84 -1.76
C LEU A 436 -4.84 -10.92 -1.80
N MET A 437 -4.83 -9.92 -0.91
CA MET A 437 -3.67 -9.06 -0.62
C MET A 437 -3.42 -8.94 0.88
N ALA A 438 -2.14 -8.78 1.26
CA ALA A 438 -1.77 -8.53 2.65
C ALA A 438 -0.67 -7.47 2.77
N CYS A 439 -0.64 -6.74 3.88
CA CYS A 439 0.48 -5.86 4.21
C CYS A 439 1.63 -6.67 4.82
N SER A 440 2.74 -6.00 5.17
CA SER A 440 3.92 -6.67 5.75
C SER A 440 3.66 -7.37 7.10
N GLY A 441 2.59 -6.98 7.83
CA GLY A 441 2.21 -7.61 9.08
C GLY A 441 3.19 -7.42 10.23
N ILE A 442 2.96 -8.18 11.29
CA ILE A 442 3.76 -8.14 12.52
C ILE A 442 5.18 -8.67 12.29
N GLU A 443 5.38 -9.47 11.27
CA GLU A 443 6.68 -10.04 10.93
C GLU A 443 7.76 -8.96 10.76
N PHE A 444 7.41 -7.81 10.14
CA PHE A 444 8.38 -6.76 9.87
C PHE A 444 7.94 -5.35 10.29
N CYS A 445 6.65 -5.13 10.55
CA CYS A 445 6.13 -3.79 10.79
C CYS A 445 5.91 -3.52 12.29
N LYS A 446 6.62 -2.51 12.83
CA LYS A 446 6.49 -2.09 14.24
C LYS A 446 5.09 -1.56 14.61
N LEU A 447 4.30 -1.18 13.62
CA LEU A 447 2.93 -0.64 13.81
C LEU A 447 1.85 -1.72 13.76
N SER A 448 2.22 -2.97 13.47
CA SER A 448 1.26 -4.07 13.30
C SER A 448 0.86 -4.69 14.63
N PHE A 449 -0.42 -5.03 14.77
CA PHE A 449 -0.98 -5.80 15.87
C PHE A 449 -1.16 -7.27 15.50
N ALA A 450 -1.14 -7.61 14.21
CA ALA A 450 -1.51 -8.92 13.70
C ALA A 450 -0.58 -9.38 12.58
N GLU A 451 -0.42 -10.70 12.46
CA GLU A 451 0.22 -11.34 11.34
C GLU A 451 -0.67 -11.25 10.09
N THR A 452 -0.05 -11.07 8.94
CA THR A 452 -0.79 -10.91 7.69
C THR A 452 -0.25 -11.77 6.56
N ARG A 453 0.99 -11.59 6.10
CA ARG A 453 1.55 -12.36 4.99
C ARG A 453 1.77 -13.84 5.31
N LYS A 454 2.38 -14.15 6.44
CA LYS A 454 2.51 -15.56 6.87
C LYS A 454 1.13 -16.20 7.07
N ARG A 455 0.18 -15.44 7.63
CA ARG A 455 -1.21 -15.88 7.75
C ARG A 455 -1.82 -16.18 6.37
N SER A 456 -1.57 -15.34 5.38
CA SER A 456 -2.07 -15.53 4.02
C SER A 456 -1.51 -16.78 3.35
N GLN A 457 -0.24 -17.14 3.64
CA GLN A 457 0.37 -18.37 3.09
C GLN A 457 -0.35 -19.65 3.57
N VAL A 458 -0.95 -19.62 4.74
CA VAL A 458 -1.75 -20.74 5.29
C VAL A 458 -3.21 -20.61 4.87
N LEU A 459 -3.77 -19.42 4.94
CA LEU A 459 -5.18 -19.15 4.70
C LEU A 459 -5.59 -19.44 3.24
N VAL A 460 -4.76 -19.10 2.25
CA VAL A 460 -5.12 -19.31 0.84
C VAL A 460 -5.32 -20.80 0.52
N PRO A 461 -4.37 -21.71 0.81
CA PRO A 461 -4.61 -23.15 0.63
C PRO A 461 -5.82 -23.68 1.40
N GLU A 462 -6.04 -23.20 2.62
CA GLU A 462 -7.22 -23.55 3.42
C GLU A 462 -8.54 -23.14 2.72
N LEU A 463 -8.61 -21.94 2.14
CA LEU A 463 -9.78 -21.49 1.39
C LEU A 463 -9.93 -22.22 0.05
N GLU A 464 -8.84 -22.56 -0.61
CA GLU A 464 -8.83 -23.37 -1.83
C GLU A 464 -9.47 -24.75 -1.60
N GLU A 465 -9.20 -25.38 -0.44
CA GLU A 465 -9.79 -26.64 -0.04
C GLU A 465 -11.27 -26.47 0.40
N ARG A 466 -11.54 -25.60 1.37
CA ARG A 466 -12.87 -25.41 1.97
C ARG A 466 -13.93 -24.94 0.98
N LEU A 467 -13.56 -24.05 0.08
CA LEU A 467 -14.45 -23.39 -0.89
C LEU A 467 -14.25 -23.91 -2.32
N SER A 468 -13.72 -25.11 -2.48
CA SER A 468 -13.49 -25.72 -3.81
C SER A 468 -14.77 -25.87 -4.63
N ASP A 469 -15.88 -26.19 -3.97
CA ASP A 469 -17.22 -26.30 -4.57
C ASP A 469 -17.77 -24.95 -5.06
N ILE A 470 -17.41 -23.85 -4.41
CA ILE A 470 -17.83 -22.49 -4.79
C ILE A 470 -16.91 -21.92 -5.86
N ASN A 471 -15.61 -22.18 -5.78
CA ASN A 471 -14.60 -21.60 -6.66
C ASN A 471 -14.91 -21.79 -8.17
N SER A 472 -15.48 -22.93 -8.56
CA SER A 472 -15.78 -23.24 -9.96
C SER A 472 -17.06 -22.57 -10.49
N ARG A 473 -17.97 -22.14 -9.61
CA ARG A 473 -19.27 -21.54 -9.97
C ARG A 473 -19.39 -20.07 -9.63
N LEU A 474 -18.37 -19.50 -8.97
CA LEU A 474 -18.37 -18.08 -8.62
C LEU A 474 -18.07 -17.24 -9.87
N ASP A 475 -19.07 -16.53 -10.36
CA ASP A 475 -19.03 -15.67 -11.54
C ASP A 475 -18.54 -14.25 -11.25
N VAL A 476 -18.54 -13.86 -9.97
CA VAL A 476 -18.05 -12.56 -9.48
C VAL A 476 -16.89 -12.74 -8.51
N PRO A 477 -15.83 -11.95 -8.63
CA PRO A 477 -14.70 -12.06 -7.72
C PRO A 477 -15.04 -11.50 -6.34
N ILE A 478 -14.43 -12.07 -5.29
CA ILE A 478 -14.46 -11.58 -3.91
C ILE A 478 -13.03 -11.23 -3.49
N THR A 479 -12.78 -9.97 -3.20
CA THR A 479 -11.47 -9.50 -2.73
C THR A 479 -11.33 -9.65 -1.22
N ILE A 480 -10.17 -10.18 -0.78
CA ILE A 480 -9.85 -10.39 0.63
C ILE A 480 -8.56 -9.63 0.96
N ASN A 481 -8.63 -8.59 1.79
CA ASN A 481 -7.48 -7.76 2.10
C ASN A 481 -7.16 -7.75 3.59
N ILE A 482 -5.94 -8.18 3.96
CA ILE A 482 -5.51 -8.35 5.35
C ILE A 482 -4.49 -7.29 5.74
N ASN A 483 -4.83 -6.48 6.74
CA ASN A 483 -3.96 -5.43 7.29
C ASN A 483 -3.71 -5.64 8.78
N GLY A 484 -2.46 -5.54 9.19
CA GLY A 484 -2.06 -5.71 10.59
C GLY A 484 -2.35 -4.49 11.48
N CYS A 485 -2.80 -3.36 10.94
CA CYS A 485 -3.09 -2.14 11.70
C CYS A 485 -4.03 -1.18 10.95
N PRO A 486 -4.48 -0.06 11.59
CA PRO A 486 -5.38 0.92 10.97
C PRO A 486 -4.83 1.68 9.75
N ASN A 487 -3.55 1.53 9.40
CA ASN A 487 -2.97 2.26 8.26
C ASN A 487 -3.49 1.78 6.89
N SER A 488 -4.12 0.60 6.82
CA SER A 488 -4.75 0.06 5.62
C SER A 488 -3.81 0.01 4.40
N CYS A 489 -2.58 -0.50 4.60
CA CYS A 489 -1.57 -0.57 3.55
C CYS A 489 -1.97 -1.54 2.43
N ALA A 490 -2.65 -2.66 2.75
CA ALA A 490 -3.26 -3.56 1.77
C ALA A 490 -4.77 -3.29 1.58
N ARG A 491 -5.22 -2.05 1.76
CA ARG A 491 -6.52 -1.53 1.29
C ARG A 491 -7.76 -2.24 1.86
N SER A 492 -7.74 -2.72 3.13
CA SER A 492 -8.88 -3.43 3.73
C SER A 492 -10.20 -2.66 3.70
N GLN A 493 -10.16 -1.34 3.58
CA GLN A 493 -11.36 -0.49 3.62
C GLN A 493 -12.16 -0.48 2.31
N ILE A 494 -11.56 -0.96 1.22
CA ILE A 494 -12.15 -1.01 -0.12
C ILE A 494 -12.17 -2.44 -0.70
N ALA A 495 -11.99 -3.44 0.15
CA ALA A 495 -12.14 -4.84 -0.22
C ALA A 495 -13.55 -5.34 0.09
N ASP A 496 -13.99 -6.37 -0.64
CA ASP A 496 -15.24 -7.06 -0.34
C ASP A 496 -15.22 -7.60 1.08
N ILE A 497 -14.12 -8.26 1.50
CA ILE A 497 -13.84 -8.68 2.86
C ILE A 497 -12.50 -8.09 3.30
N GLY A 498 -12.53 -7.09 4.15
CA GLY A 498 -11.35 -6.39 4.64
C GLY A 498 -11.10 -6.64 6.11
N PHE A 499 -9.88 -7.06 6.46
CA PHE A 499 -9.44 -7.29 7.83
C PHE A 499 -8.48 -6.20 8.28
N LYS A 500 -8.78 -5.57 9.42
CA LYS A 500 -7.95 -4.56 10.08
C LYS A 500 -7.46 -5.08 11.42
N GLY A 501 -6.18 -5.39 11.53
CA GLY A 501 -5.54 -5.92 12.73
C GLY A 501 -5.69 -5.01 13.95
N GLN A 502 -5.96 -5.65 15.07
CA GLN A 502 -6.05 -5.07 16.40
C GLN A 502 -5.97 -6.18 17.45
N LEU A 503 -5.87 -5.82 18.70
CA LEU A 503 -6.08 -6.76 19.80
C LEU A 503 -7.57 -6.96 20.02
N VAL A 504 -7.95 -8.20 20.35
CA VAL A 504 -9.30 -8.62 20.68
C VAL A 504 -9.26 -9.43 21.99
N ASP A 505 -10.35 -9.41 22.73
CA ASP A 505 -10.50 -10.22 23.94
C ASP A 505 -10.83 -11.66 23.54
N ASP A 506 -10.19 -12.65 24.18
CA ASP A 506 -10.40 -14.08 23.92
C ASP A 506 -11.59 -14.68 24.70
N GLY A 507 -12.33 -13.85 25.43
CA GLY A 507 -13.42 -14.27 26.31
C GLY A 507 -12.96 -14.71 27.71
N ALA A 508 -11.65 -14.90 27.92
CA ALA A 508 -11.03 -15.18 29.22
C ALA A 508 -10.32 -13.95 29.82
N GLY A 509 -10.42 -12.81 29.15
CA GLY A 509 -9.82 -11.54 29.56
C GLY A 509 -8.39 -11.29 29.02
N ASN A 510 -7.86 -12.19 28.17
CA ASN A 510 -6.57 -11.96 27.54
C ASN A 510 -6.76 -11.20 26.22
N GLN A 511 -5.79 -10.33 25.91
CA GLN A 511 -5.72 -9.64 24.62
C GLN A 511 -4.91 -10.48 23.63
N ILE A 512 -5.56 -10.93 22.58
CA ILE A 512 -4.97 -11.76 21.52
C ILE A 512 -5.08 -11.08 20.16
N GLU A 513 -4.33 -11.61 19.20
CA GLU A 513 -4.36 -11.16 17.80
C GLU A 513 -5.74 -11.40 17.17
N GLY A 514 -6.28 -10.36 16.54
CA GLY A 514 -7.56 -10.46 15.83
C GLY A 514 -7.80 -9.27 14.91
N PHE A 515 -9.00 -9.21 14.35
CA PHE A 515 -9.33 -8.26 13.31
C PHE A 515 -10.71 -7.62 13.48
N GLN A 516 -10.77 -6.32 13.20
CA GLN A 516 -12.02 -5.65 12.85
C GLN A 516 -12.32 -5.93 11.39
N VAL A 517 -13.51 -6.40 11.08
CA VAL A 517 -13.93 -6.66 9.71
C VAL A 517 -14.57 -5.43 9.05
N HIS A 518 -14.31 -5.27 7.76
CA HIS A 518 -14.92 -4.30 6.85
C HIS A 518 -15.54 -5.10 5.69
N LEU A 519 -16.82 -4.95 5.41
CA LEU A 519 -17.56 -5.75 4.43
C LEU A 519 -18.18 -4.90 3.33
N GLY A 520 -18.02 -5.32 2.07
CA GLY A 520 -18.62 -4.66 0.92
C GLY A 520 -17.93 -3.35 0.52
N GLY A 521 -16.62 -3.22 0.78
CA GLY A 521 -15.82 -2.15 0.19
C GLY A 521 -15.60 -2.39 -1.30
N SER A 522 -15.56 -1.35 -2.11
CA SER A 522 -15.38 -1.45 -3.56
C SER A 522 -14.77 -0.18 -4.15
N LEU A 523 -14.16 -0.32 -5.33
CA LEU A 523 -13.79 0.76 -6.25
C LEU A 523 -14.49 0.54 -7.61
N GLY A 524 -14.46 1.55 -8.47
CA GLY A 524 -15.16 1.51 -9.75
C GLY A 524 -16.61 1.93 -9.64
N LEU A 525 -17.54 1.17 -10.22
CA LEU A 525 -18.95 1.57 -10.34
C LEU A 525 -19.62 1.81 -8.97
N ASP A 526 -19.36 0.96 -7.98
CA ASP A 526 -19.94 1.06 -6.63
C ASP A 526 -18.90 1.49 -5.59
N SER A 527 -18.06 2.48 -5.93
CA SER A 527 -16.98 2.93 -5.04
C SER A 527 -17.50 3.32 -3.66
N ALA A 528 -17.14 2.53 -2.65
CA ALA A 528 -17.55 2.72 -1.26
C ALA A 528 -16.56 2.12 -0.27
N PHE A 529 -16.59 2.60 0.97
CA PHE A 529 -15.86 1.97 2.06
C PHE A 529 -16.68 0.87 2.70
N GLY A 530 -16.00 -0.23 3.04
CA GLY A 530 -16.62 -1.37 3.70
C GLY A 530 -17.35 -1.02 5.01
N ARG A 531 -18.53 -1.59 5.15
CA ARG A 531 -19.38 -1.53 6.34
C ARG A 531 -18.68 -2.21 7.53
N LYS A 532 -18.76 -1.60 8.70
CA LYS A 532 -18.29 -2.19 9.97
C LYS A 532 -19.49 -2.59 10.81
N LEU A 533 -19.53 -3.84 11.19
CA LEU A 533 -20.55 -4.29 12.15
C LEU A 533 -20.12 -3.92 13.57
N ARG A 534 -21.09 -3.45 14.36
CA ARG A 534 -20.83 -3.03 15.74
C ARG A 534 -20.39 -4.23 16.58
N GLN A 535 -19.31 -4.09 17.35
CA GLN A 535 -18.73 -5.12 18.23
C GLN A 535 -18.38 -6.45 17.53
N HIS A 536 -18.34 -6.47 16.19
CA HIS A 536 -17.94 -7.65 15.45
C HIS A 536 -16.43 -7.64 15.20
N LYS A 537 -15.75 -8.61 15.78
CA LYS A 537 -14.32 -8.86 15.65
C LYS A 537 -14.12 -10.35 15.42
N VAL A 538 -13.05 -10.70 14.74
CA VAL A 538 -12.70 -12.09 14.43
C VAL A 538 -11.31 -12.38 14.97
N ASN A 539 -11.15 -13.48 15.70
CA ASN A 539 -9.84 -13.94 16.15
C ASN A 539 -8.98 -14.37 14.95
N SER A 540 -7.69 -14.21 15.04
CA SER A 540 -6.78 -14.55 13.94
C SER A 540 -6.87 -16.03 13.54
N SER A 541 -7.12 -16.94 14.49
CA SER A 541 -7.29 -18.37 14.26
C SER A 541 -8.60 -18.76 13.57
N GLU A 542 -9.60 -17.87 13.56
CA GLU A 542 -10.97 -18.13 13.07
C GLU A 542 -11.21 -17.54 11.66
N LEU A 543 -10.18 -16.98 11.00
CA LEU A 543 -10.34 -16.30 9.71
C LEU A 543 -10.88 -17.21 8.62
N GLY A 544 -10.41 -18.46 8.53
CA GLY A 544 -10.89 -19.43 7.54
C GLY A 544 -12.36 -19.76 7.74
N ASP A 545 -12.77 -20.06 8.97
CA ASP A 545 -14.16 -20.36 9.33
C ASP A 545 -15.10 -19.16 9.06
N TYR A 546 -14.62 -17.96 9.38
CA TYR A 546 -15.38 -16.73 9.14
C TYR A 546 -15.60 -16.47 7.66
N ILE A 547 -14.53 -16.55 6.85
CA ILE A 547 -14.60 -16.32 5.41
C ILE A 547 -15.49 -17.37 4.74
N ASP A 548 -15.32 -18.66 5.07
CA ASP A 548 -16.14 -19.75 4.55
C ASP A 548 -17.62 -19.49 4.78
N ARG A 549 -17.99 -19.16 6.02
CA ARG A 549 -19.38 -18.87 6.39
C ARG A 549 -19.98 -17.69 5.62
N VAL A 550 -19.27 -16.55 5.57
CA VAL A 550 -19.75 -15.35 4.90
C VAL A 550 -19.86 -15.53 3.39
N VAL A 551 -18.89 -16.24 2.77
CA VAL A 551 -18.92 -16.54 1.34
C VAL A 551 -20.07 -17.49 1.00
N ARG A 552 -20.34 -18.50 1.83
CA ARG A 552 -21.48 -19.41 1.63
C ARG A 552 -22.82 -18.68 1.80
N ASN A 553 -22.93 -17.75 2.74
CA ASN A 553 -24.12 -16.92 2.90
C ASN A 553 -24.33 -16.01 1.69
N PHE A 554 -23.26 -15.41 1.17
CA PHE A 554 -23.31 -14.64 -0.08
C PHE A 554 -23.80 -15.51 -1.24
N ASP A 555 -23.16 -16.65 -1.48
CA ASP A 555 -23.50 -17.56 -2.59
C ASP A 555 -24.97 -18.03 -2.53
N LYS A 556 -25.50 -18.23 -1.31
CA LYS A 556 -26.89 -18.66 -1.08
C LYS A 556 -27.92 -17.55 -1.27
N HIS A 557 -27.58 -16.31 -0.89
CA HIS A 557 -28.56 -15.22 -0.74
C HIS A 557 -28.38 -14.08 -1.77
N ARG A 558 -27.35 -14.15 -2.62
CA ARG A 558 -27.14 -13.17 -3.68
C ARG A 558 -28.17 -13.29 -4.81
N GLU A 559 -28.44 -12.19 -5.48
CA GLU A 559 -29.16 -12.17 -6.73
C GLU A 559 -28.23 -12.56 -7.90
N ASP A 560 -28.81 -12.88 -9.04
CA ASP A 560 -28.04 -13.26 -10.23
C ASP A 560 -27.14 -12.09 -10.69
N GLY A 561 -25.84 -12.34 -10.86
CA GLY A 561 -24.84 -11.33 -11.21
C GLY A 561 -24.52 -10.31 -10.09
N GLU A 562 -25.15 -10.42 -8.91
CA GLU A 562 -24.90 -9.51 -7.81
C GLU A 562 -23.48 -9.67 -7.24
N ARG A 563 -22.77 -8.55 -7.09
CA ARG A 563 -21.43 -8.53 -6.49
C ARG A 563 -21.51 -8.52 -4.97
N PHE A 564 -20.44 -9.02 -4.32
CA PHE A 564 -20.37 -9.07 -2.86
C PHE A 564 -20.59 -7.70 -2.21
N ALA A 565 -20.01 -6.63 -2.77
CA ALA A 565 -20.17 -5.27 -2.25
C ALA A 565 -21.65 -4.81 -2.25
N GLN A 566 -22.42 -5.15 -3.28
CA GLN A 566 -23.84 -4.82 -3.38
C GLN A 566 -24.66 -5.62 -2.36
N TRP A 567 -24.43 -6.94 -2.31
CA TRP A 567 -25.07 -7.82 -1.33
C TRP A 567 -24.80 -7.39 0.11
N ALA A 568 -23.56 -7.07 0.47
CA ALA A 568 -23.18 -6.70 1.82
C ALA A 568 -23.88 -5.43 2.33
N VAL A 569 -24.36 -4.55 1.44
CA VAL A 569 -25.14 -3.36 1.82
C VAL A 569 -26.54 -3.75 2.29
N ARG A 570 -27.18 -4.73 1.64
CA ARG A 570 -28.56 -5.15 1.91
C ARG A 570 -28.69 -6.36 2.83
N ALA A 571 -27.61 -7.14 2.98
CA ALA A 571 -27.61 -8.37 3.78
C ALA A 571 -27.89 -8.09 5.26
N ASP A 572 -28.58 -9.03 5.88
CA ASP A 572 -28.79 -9.02 7.33
C ASP A 572 -27.46 -9.20 8.08
N GLU A 573 -27.34 -8.58 9.26
CA GLU A 573 -26.11 -8.71 10.05
C GLU A 573 -25.80 -10.17 10.44
N ALA A 574 -26.81 -11.03 10.55
CA ALA A 574 -26.64 -12.44 10.85
C ALA A 574 -25.88 -13.18 9.75
N ASP A 575 -26.10 -12.82 8.48
CA ASP A 575 -25.42 -13.41 7.33
C ASP A 575 -23.97 -12.92 7.19
N LEU A 576 -23.67 -11.77 7.77
CA LEU A 576 -22.36 -11.11 7.71
C LEU A 576 -21.46 -11.42 8.93
N ARG A 577 -22.01 -12.07 9.98
CA ARG A 577 -21.33 -12.48 11.21
C ARG A 577 -20.96 -13.96 11.13
#